data_14f799aca6d08c421e60d1f246272643
#
_entry.id   14f799aca6d08c421e60d1f246272643
#
_cell.length_a   1.000
_cell.length_b   1.000
_cell.length_c   1.000
_cell.angle_alpha   90.00
_cell.angle_beta   90.00
_cell.angle_gamma   90.00
#
_symmetry.space_group_name_H-M   'P 1'
#
loop_
_entity.id
_entity.type
_entity.pdbx_description
1 polymer ?
#
loop_
_entity_poly.entity_id
_entity_poly.type
_entity_poly.pdbx_seq_one_letter_code
_entity_poly.pdbx_strand_id
1 'polypeptide(L)'
;MAERNLKKEIQEKLQDDIMQSALSKFAEQYPGSRLNAYKDQDIEELRENLRQMKHDAVQHIDELADEFQASLEKRGTKVFRAKDGDEVKKILIDICKENNVKRVVKSKSMASEEIHMNECFTDNGIRVKETDLGEWMIALAGQRPSHM
;
A
#
# COMPACT_ATOMS: atom_id res chain seq x y z
N MET A 1 9.53 -23.43 -6.74
CA MET A 1 8.18 -22.90 -6.44
C MET A 1 7.21 -23.64 -7.33
N ALA A 2 6.12 -24.21 -6.80
CA ALA A 2 5.09 -24.83 -7.62
C ALA A 2 4.44 -23.75 -8.51
N GLU A 3 4.23 -24.10 -9.78
CA GLU A 3 3.62 -23.21 -10.75
C GLU A 3 2.18 -22.87 -10.31
N ARG A 4 1.88 -21.60 -10.16
CA ARG A 4 0.58 -21.13 -9.66
C ARG A 4 -0.50 -21.35 -10.72
N ASN A 5 -1.51 -22.16 -10.43
CA ASN A 5 -2.65 -22.36 -11.31
C ASN A 5 -3.78 -21.38 -10.96
N LEU A 6 -3.67 -20.15 -11.48
CA LEU A 6 -4.63 -19.07 -11.23
C LEU A 6 -6.08 -19.45 -11.56
N LYS A 7 -6.31 -20.20 -12.63
CA LYS A 7 -7.66 -20.62 -13.05
C LYS A 7 -8.33 -21.53 -12.02
N LYS A 8 -7.57 -22.45 -11.44
CA LYS A 8 -8.06 -23.35 -10.39
C LYS A 8 -8.35 -22.56 -9.11
N GLU A 9 -7.43 -21.68 -8.70
CA GLU A 9 -7.62 -20.82 -7.52
C GLU A 9 -8.87 -19.94 -7.64
N ILE A 10 -9.14 -19.37 -8.80
CA ILE A 10 -10.36 -18.58 -9.06
C ILE A 10 -11.60 -19.46 -8.92
N GLN A 11 -11.60 -20.66 -9.49
CA GLN A 11 -12.73 -21.58 -9.37
C GLN A 11 -13.03 -21.98 -7.93
N GLU A 12 -12.00 -22.25 -7.13
CA GLU A 12 -12.14 -22.57 -5.70
C GLU A 12 -12.73 -21.36 -4.93
N LYS A 13 -12.28 -20.15 -5.22
CA LYS A 13 -12.80 -18.93 -4.58
C LYS A 13 -14.22 -18.55 -4.99
N LEU A 14 -14.63 -18.90 -6.20
CA LEU A 14 -16.02 -18.70 -6.63
C LEU A 14 -17.00 -19.66 -5.89
N GLN A 15 -16.51 -20.72 -5.29
CA GLN A 15 -17.29 -21.66 -4.48
C GLN A 15 -17.17 -21.44 -2.96
N ASP A 16 -16.44 -20.39 -2.54
CA ASP A 16 -16.27 -20.03 -1.14
C ASP A 16 -17.51 -19.22 -0.66
N ASP A 17 -18.44 -19.89 -0.01
CA ASP A 17 -19.72 -19.29 0.44
C ASP A 17 -19.52 -18.10 1.39
N ILE A 18 -18.48 -18.14 2.21
CA ILE A 18 -18.18 -17.04 3.16
C ILE A 18 -17.75 -15.81 2.37
N MET A 19 -16.83 -15.98 1.42
CA MET A 19 -16.37 -14.89 0.56
C MET A 19 -17.51 -14.36 -0.31
N GLN A 20 -18.31 -15.24 -0.94
CA GLN A 20 -19.45 -14.84 -1.76
C GLN A 20 -20.49 -14.05 -0.94
N SER A 21 -20.79 -14.50 0.28
CA SER A 21 -21.72 -13.79 1.18
C SER A 21 -21.18 -12.41 1.56
N ALA A 22 -19.90 -12.29 1.86
CA ALA A 22 -19.27 -11.01 2.21
C ALA A 22 -19.30 -10.01 1.03
N LEU A 23 -18.94 -10.49 -0.18
CA LEU A 23 -18.96 -9.67 -1.40
C LEU A 23 -20.38 -9.25 -1.78
N SER A 24 -21.39 -10.13 -1.65
CA SER A 24 -22.78 -9.80 -1.91
C SER A 24 -23.30 -8.72 -0.96
N LYS A 25 -23.03 -8.84 0.34
CA LYS A 25 -23.39 -7.80 1.33
C LYS A 25 -22.74 -6.45 1.00
N PHE A 26 -21.48 -6.47 0.62
CA PHE A 26 -20.80 -5.24 0.21
C PHE A 26 -21.45 -4.64 -1.05
N ALA A 27 -21.72 -5.45 -2.07
CA ALA A 27 -22.35 -5.01 -3.32
C ALA A 27 -23.75 -4.43 -3.09
N GLU A 28 -24.53 -4.98 -2.14
CA GLU A 28 -25.86 -4.47 -1.77
C GLU A 28 -25.79 -3.14 -1.02
N GLN A 29 -24.83 -2.98 -0.12
CA GLN A 29 -24.74 -1.81 0.78
C GLN A 29 -24.00 -0.63 0.13
N TYR A 30 -22.99 -0.89 -0.70
CA TYR A 30 -22.14 0.14 -1.26
C TYR A 30 -22.88 1.21 -2.08
N PRO A 31 -23.85 0.86 -2.98
CA PRO A 31 -24.56 1.87 -3.75
C PRO A 31 -25.31 2.89 -2.88
N GLY A 32 -25.97 2.42 -1.81
CA GLY A 32 -26.67 3.29 -0.86
C GLY A 32 -25.70 4.20 -0.09
N SER A 33 -24.61 3.66 0.41
CA SER A 33 -23.56 4.43 1.09
C SER A 33 -22.95 5.48 0.16
N ARG A 34 -22.68 5.12 -1.08
CA ARG A 34 -22.16 6.03 -2.10
C ARG A 34 -23.14 7.16 -2.39
N LEU A 35 -24.40 6.85 -2.64
CA LEU A 35 -25.43 7.87 -2.90
C LEU A 35 -25.57 8.83 -1.72
N ASN A 36 -25.54 8.33 -0.48
CA ASN A 36 -25.61 9.17 0.71
C ASN A 36 -24.37 10.07 0.87
N ALA A 37 -23.19 9.58 0.54
CA ALA A 37 -21.95 10.36 0.62
C ALA A 37 -21.93 11.55 -0.37
N TYR A 38 -22.58 11.41 -1.50
CA TYR A 38 -22.58 12.43 -2.56
C TYR A 38 -23.89 13.20 -2.70
N LYS A 39 -24.87 12.99 -1.82
CA LYS A 39 -26.24 13.54 -1.98
C LYS A 39 -26.29 15.07 -2.14
N ASP A 40 -25.34 15.77 -1.50
CA ASP A 40 -25.26 17.24 -1.50
C ASP A 40 -24.09 17.77 -2.36
N GLN A 41 -23.57 16.94 -3.28
CA GLN A 41 -22.41 17.24 -4.11
C GLN A 41 -22.77 17.13 -5.60
N ASP A 42 -22.22 18.03 -6.41
CA ASP A 42 -22.17 17.83 -7.85
C ASP A 42 -21.03 16.86 -8.19
N ILE A 43 -21.38 15.60 -8.46
CA ILE A 43 -20.39 14.54 -8.73
C ILE A 43 -19.60 14.82 -10.00
N GLU A 44 -20.23 15.38 -11.03
CA GLU A 44 -19.54 15.62 -12.30
C GLU A 44 -18.56 16.80 -12.17
N GLU A 45 -18.92 17.84 -11.44
CA GLU A 45 -18.00 18.92 -11.10
C GLU A 45 -16.80 18.40 -10.27
N LEU A 46 -17.06 17.59 -9.23
CA LEU A 46 -16.00 16.99 -8.42
C LEU A 46 -15.06 16.12 -9.23
N ARG A 47 -15.60 15.31 -10.15
CA ARG A 47 -14.79 14.44 -11.02
C ARG A 47 -13.92 15.26 -11.97
N GLU A 48 -14.46 16.31 -12.55
CA GLU A 48 -13.70 17.18 -13.47
C GLU A 48 -12.60 17.94 -12.72
N ASN A 49 -12.91 18.50 -11.55
CA ASN A 49 -11.92 19.15 -10.70
C ASN A 49 -10.78 18.19 -10.30
N LEU A 50 -11.12 16.97 -9.88
CA LEU A 50 -10.12 15.96 -9.54
C LEU A 50 -9.28 15.54 -10.76
N ARG A 51 -9.93 15.42 -11.94
CA ARG A 51 -9.21 15.11 -13.19
C ARG A 51 -8.19 16.18 -13.50
N GLN A 52 -8.59 17.46 -13.40
CA GLN A 52 -7.72 18.60 -13.67
C GLN A 52 -6.55 18.64 -12.66
N MET A 53 -6.84 18.54 -11.36
CA MET A 53 -5.80 18.52 -10.32
C MET A 53 -4.77 17.40 -10.54
N LYS A 54 -5.23 16.20 -10.90
CA LYS A 54 -4.32 15.06 -11.17
C LYS A 54 -3.50 15.28 -12.44
N HIS A 55 -4.13 15.85 -13.49
CA HIS A 55 -3.43 16.18 -14.71
C HIS A 55 -2.30 17.19 -14.44
N ASP A 56 -2.61 18.26 -13.74
CA ASP A 56 -1.64 19.30 -13.39
C ASP A 56 -0.52 18.76 -12.50
N ALA A 57 -0.86 17.90 -11.51
CA ALA A 57 0.13 17.26 -10.65
C ALA A 57 1.10 16.35 -11.44
N VAL A 58 0.60 15.59 -12.43
CA VAL A 58 1.46 14.75 -13.28
C VAL A 58 2.39 15.61 -14.15
N GLN A 59 1.91 16.73 -14.67
CA GLN A 59 2.73 17.64 -15.49
C GLN A 59 3.87 18.29 -14.69
N HIS A 60 3.67 18.49 -13.38
CA HIS A 60 4.62 19.18 -12.49
C HIS A 60 5.17 18.28 -11.38
N ILE A 61 5.21 16.97 -11.62
CA ILE A 61 5.55 15.99 -10.56
C ILE A 61 6.94 16.21 -9.98
N ASP A 62 7.91 16.57 -10.79
CA ASP A 62 9.29 16.81 -10.35
C ASP A 62 9.38 18.08 -9.51
N GLU A 63 8.73 19.15 -9.93
CA GLU A 63 8.65 20.42 -9.20
C GLU A 63 7.97 20.25 -7.83
N LEU A 64 6.85 19.53 -7.81
CA LEU A 64 6.13 19.20 -6.57
C LEU A 64 6.96 18.31 -5.64
N ALA A 65 7.72 17.38 -6.18
CA ALA A 65 8.62 16.52 -5.39
C ALA A 65 9.78 17.33 -4.80
N ASP A 66 10.33 18.32 -5.53
CA ASP A 66 11.37 19.21 -5.04
C ASP A 66 10.84 20.12 -3.94
N GLU A 67 9.67 20.73 -4.12
CA GLU A 67 9.01 21.56 -3.10
C GLU A 67 8.69 20.75 -1.83
N PHE A 68 8.19 19.52 -1.99
CA PHE A 68 7.90 18.63 -0.87
C PHE A 68 9.17 18.28 -0.08
N GLN A 69 10.24 17.92 -0.78
CA GLN A 69 11.53 17.66 -0.16
C GLN A 69 12.04 18.87 0.63
N ALA A 70 12.09 20.04 -0.01
CA ALA A 70 12.55 21.28 0.65
C ALA A 70 11.72 21.62 1.90
N SER A 71 10.40 21.41 1.84
CA SER A 71 9.49 21.65 2.97
C SER A 71 9.75 20.70 4.14
N LEU A 72 10.07 19.44 3.88
CA LEU A 72 10.42 18.44 4.90
C LEU A 72 11.80 18.75 5.52
N GLU A 73 12.79 19.04 4.70
CA GLU A 73 14.16 19.34 5.14
C GLU A 73 14.20 20.61 6.02
N LYS A 74 13.42 21.62 5.68
CA LYS A 74 13.25 22.84 6.51
C LYS A 74 12.72 22.52 7.92
N ARG A 75 12.01 21.40 8.08
CA ARG A 75 11.50 20.90 9.38
C ARG A 75 12.44 19.93 10.06
N GLY A 76 13.64 19.73 9.54
CA GLY A 76 14.65 18.82 10.09
C GLY A 76 14.46 17.35 9.71
N THR A 77 13.57 17.05 8.75
CA THR A 77 13.37 15.69 8.25
C THR A 77 14.47 15.35 7.24
N LYS A 78 15.07 14.16 7.36
CA LYS A 78 15.95 13.63 6.31
C LYS A 78 15.10 13.02 5.21
N VAL A 79 15.32 13.45 3.98
CA VAL A 79 14.60 12.97 2.81
C VAL A 79 15.57 12.20 1.92
N PHE A 80 15.13 11.07 1.42
CA PHE A 80 15.89 10.24 0.47
C PHE A 80 15.05 10.04 -0.77
N ARG A 81 15.68 10.19 -1.93
CA ARG A 81 15.09 9.79 -3.21
C ARG A 81 15.76 8.53 -3.71
N ALA A 82 14.98 7.65 -4.28
CA ALA A 82 15.45 6.41 -4.86
C ALA A 82 14.89 6.27 -6.28
N LYS A 83 15.71 5.77 -7.20
CA LYS A 83 15.32 5.56 -8.61
C LYS A 83 14.50 4.29 -8.82
N ASP A 84 14.67 3.32 -7.93
CA ASP A 84 14.02 2.01 -8.00
C ASP A 84 13.90 1.35 -6.62
N GLY A 85 13.21 0.20 -6.57
CA GLY A 85 12.99 -0.55 -5.33
C GLY A 85 14.26 -1.10 -4.69
N ASP A 86 15.30 -1.38 -5.47
CA ASP A 86 16.57 -1.91 -4.93
C ASP A 86 17.34 -0.81 -4.22
N GLU A 87 17.28 0.41 -4.71
CA GLU A 87 17.86 1.57 -4.03
C GLU A 87 17.10 1.89 -2.73
N VAL A 88 15.76 1.79 -2.73
CA VAL A 88 14.95 1.91 -1.49
C VAL A 88 15.39 0.88 -0.45
N LYS A 89 15.51 -0.40 -0.84
CA LYS A 89 15.97 -1.47 0.06
C LYS A 89 17.34 -1.14 0.66
N LYS A 90 18.28 -0.72 -0.19
CA LYS A 90 19.63 -0.35 0.24
C LYS A 90 19.59 0.77 1.27
N ILE A 91 18.90 1.87 0.98
CA ILE A 91 18.78 3.03 1.89
C ILE A 91 18.22 2.58 3.25
N LEU A 92 17.13 1.82 3.26
CA LEU A 92 16.50 1.37 4.50
C LEU A 92 17.39 0.41 5.31
N ILE A 93 18.10 -0.49 4.66
CA ILE A 93 19.04 -1.40 5.33
C ILE A 93 20.23 -0.64 5.88
N ASP A 94 20.77 0.34 5.16
CA ASP A 94 21.87 1.17 5.64
C ASP A 94 21.46 1.98 6.88
N ILE A 95 20.29 2.60 6.87
CA ILE A 95 19.72 3.28 8.06
C ILE A 95 19.60 2.31 9.25
N CYS A 96 19.10 1.10 9.01
CA CYS A 96 18.97 0.10 10.05
C CYS A 96 20.32 -0.32 10.63
N LYS A 97 21.34 -0.49 9.80
CA LYS A 97 22.71 -0.85 10.22
C LYS A 97 23.37 0.28 11.03
N GLU A 98 23.30 1.50 10.52
CA GLU A 98 23.87 2.69 11.20
C GLU A 98 23.29 2.90 12.61
N ASN A 99 22.02 2.56 12.80
CA ASN A 99 21.32 2.73 14.07
C ASN A 99 21.20 1.43 14.90
N ASN A 100 21.87 0.34 14.49
CA ASN A 100 21.80 -0.97 15.14
C ASN A 100 20.37 -1.49 15.34
N VAL A 101 19.48 -1.23 14.38
CA VAL A 101 18.07 -1.62 14.44
C VAL A 101 17.94 -3.14 14.37
N LYS A 102 17.19 -3.74 15.30
CA LYS A 102 16.89 -5.18 15.37
C LYS A 102 15.44 -5.50 15.07
N ARG A 103 14.57 -4.48 15.06
CA ARG A 103 13.15 -4.62 14.79
C ARG A 103 12.62 -3.39 14.07
N VAL A 104 11.85 -3.62 13.04
CA VAL A 104 11.10 -2.61 12.30
C VAL A 104 9.61 -2.85 12.55
N VAL A 105 8.88 -1.77 12.76
CA VAL A 105 7.42 -1.75 12.87
C VAL A 105 6.92 -0.88 11.74
N LYS A 106 5.95 -1.37 10.99
CA LYS A 106 5.37 -0.61 9.88
C LYS A 106 3.85 -0.77 9.83
N SER A 107 3.19 0.24 9.34
CA SER A 107 1.79 0.14 8.92
C SER A 107 1.71 -0.54 7.56
N LYS A 108 0.50 -0.85 7.12
CA LYS A 108 0.22 -1.37 5.78
C LYS A 108 0.79 -0.43 4.72
N SER A 109 1.61 -0.97 3.84
CA SER A 109 2.22 -0.23 2.73
C SER A 109 2.35 -1.13 1.51
N MET A 110 1.50 -0.90 0.52
CA MET A 110 1.53 -1.63 -0.75
C MET A 110 2.87 -1.44 -1.48
N ALA A 111 3.44 -0.22 -1.45
CA ALA A 111 4.75 0.05 -2.04
C ALA A 111 5.86 -0.82 -1.42
N SER A 112 5.85 -1.02 -0.09
CA SER A 112 6.84 -1.88 0.56
C SER A 112 6.62 -3.38 0.28
N GLU A 113 5.39 -3.79 0.01
CA GLU A 113 5.07 -5.16 -0.41
C GLU A 113 5.53 -5.42 -1.84
N GLU A 114 5.28 -4.49 -2.74
CA GLU A 114 5.65 -4.55 -4.16
C GLU A 114 7.16 -4.76 -4.35
N ILE A 115 7.97 -4.12 -3.53
CA ILE A 115 9.42 -4.27 -3.52
C ILE A 115 9.92 -5.39 -2.60
N HIS A 116 9.06 -6.22 -2.02
CA HIS A 116 9.44 -7.32 -1.11
C HIS A 116 10.31 -6.87 0.07
N MET A 117 9.93 -5.74 0.71
CA MET A 117 10.76 -5.14 1.75
C MET A 117 10.82 -5.99 3.04
N ASN A 118 9.76 -6.75 3.35
CA ASN A 118 9.72 -7.62 4.52
C ASN A 118 10.75 -8.75 4.43
N GLU A 119 10.85 -9.38 3.27
CA GLU A 119 11.88 -10.38 2.97
C GLU A 119 13.27 -9.78 3.10
N CYS A 120 13.49 -8.60 2.52
CA CYS A 120 14.76 -7.89 2.59
C CYS A 120 15.21 -7.61 4.03
N PHE A 121 14.31 -7.16 4.92
CA PHE A 121 14.63 -7.00 6.33
C PHE A 121 14.97 -8.32 7.00
N THR A 122 14.20 -9.37 6.76
CA THR A 122 14.40 -10.70 7.34
C THR A 122 15.75 -11.29 6.94
N ASP A 123 16.12 -11.19 5.66
CA ASP A 123 17.40 -11.66 5.13
C ASP A 123 18.60 -10.91 5.73
N ASN A 124 18.38 -9.68 6.21
CA ASN A 124 19.38 -8.89 6.94
C ASN A 124 19.29 -9.05 8.48
N GLY A 125 18.55 -10.05 8.98
CA GLY A 125 18.44 -10.35 10.41
C GLY A 125 17.59 -9.33 11.21
N ILE A 126 16.77 -8.55 10.54
CA ILE A 126 15.91 -7.53 11.14
C ILE A 126 14.48 -8.09 11.21
N ARG A 127 13.90 -8.11 12.41
CA ARG A 127 12.53 -8.55 12.61
C ARG A 127 11.54 -7.48 12.15
N VAL A 128 10.55 -7.86 11.37
CA VAL A 128 9.48 -6.96 10.92
C VAL A 128 8.16 -7.30 11.61
N LYS A 129 7.40 -6.27 11.98
CA LYS A 129 6.03 -6.41 12.50
C LYS A 129 5.11 -5.41 11.83
N GLU A 130 4.02 -5.92 11.28
CA GLU A 130 2.91 -5.09 10.83
C GLU A 130 2.07 -4.64 12.03
N THR A 131 1.59 -3.41 12.01
CA THR A 131 0.73 -2.85 13.07
C THR A 131 -0.76 -2.94 12.74
N ASP A 132 -1.12 -3.21 11.50
CA ASP A 132 -2.48 -3.52 11.12
C ASP A 132 -2.87 -4.92 11.58
N LEU A 133 -4.04 -5.06 12.21
CA LEU A 133 -4.49 -6.33 12.77
C LEU A 133 -4.68 -7.40 11.69
N GLY A 134 -5.25 -7.03 10.55
CA GLY A 134 -5.50 -7.96 9.43
C GLY A 134 -4.20 -8.50 8.88
N GLU A 135 -3.24 -7.63 8.59
CA GLU A 135 -1.92 -8.01 8.09
C GLU A 135 -1.14 -8.85 9.11
N TRP A 136 -1.27 -8.52 10.40
CA TRP A 136 -0.63 -9.30 11.45
C TRP A 136 -1.21 -10.71 11.55
N MET A 137 -2.53 -10.87 11.45
CA MET A 137 -3.19 -12.18 11.44
C MET A 137 -2.80 -13.01 10.22
N ILE A 138 -2.75 -12.39 9.04
CA ILE A 138 -2.31 -13.03 7.78
C ILE A 138 -0.85 -13.49 7.90
N ALA A 139 0.02 -12.66 8.46
CA ALA A 139 1.43 -13.01 8.70
C ALA A 139 1.57 -14.17 9.68
N LEU A 140 0.74 -14.24 10.74
CA LEU A 140 0.72 -15.37 11.67
C LEU A 140 0.24 -16.66 11.01
N ALA A 141 -0.71 -16.56 10.08
CA ALA A 141 -1.23 -17.70 9.32
C ALA A 141 -0.28 -18.16 8.20
N GLY A 142 0.83 -17.44 7.94
CA GLY A 142 1.74 -17.73 6.85
C GLY A 142 1.11 -17.55 5.47
N GLN A 143 0.06 -16.75 5.38
CA GLN A 143 -0.65 -16.43 4.15
C GLN A 143 -0.12 -15.16 3.50
N ARG A 144 -0.39 -15.01 2.21
CA ARG A 144 -0.11 -13.75 1.50
C ARG A 144 -1.26 -12.76 1.71
N PRO A 145 -0.96 -11.47 1.87
CA PRO A 145 -1.99 -10.44 1.92
C PRO A 145 -2.83 -10.45 0.63
N SER A 146 -4.12 -10.22 0.80
CA SER A 146 -5.03 -10.02 -0.31
C SER A 146 -5.75 -8.70 -0.11
N HIS A 147 -5.55 -7.79 -1.04
CA HIS A 147 -6.17 -6.47 -1.04
C HIS A 147 -7.35 -6.48 -2.02
N MET A 148 -8.50 -6.07 -1.54
CA MET A 148 -9.67 -5.81 -2.39
C MET A 148 -9.75 -4.34 -2.71
#